data_5caae178ffebbdd3b0763b65346527ce
#
_entry.id   5caae178ffebbdd3b0763b65346527ce
#
_cell.length_a   1.000
_cell.length_b   1.000
_cell.length_c   1.000
_cell.angle_alpha   90.00
_cell.angle_beta   90.00
_cell.angle_gamma   90.00
#
_symmetry.space_group_name_H-M   'P 1'
#
loop_
_entity.id
_entity.type
_entity.pdbx_description
1 polymer ?
#
loop_
_entity_poly.entity_id
_entity_poly.type
_entity_poly.pdbx_seq_one_letter_code
_entity_poly.pdbx_strand_id
1 'polypeptide(L)'
;MSFYSTEELQNIGFKLFGMNLLISRFSRIYNPKNIVLGNNIRIDDFCILSAGNEAFILEDNIHISAGVYLYGTGGIIIKSYSNISSGTKVFSVSDTFDGTCLVGPMVDEHLRKIVKSPIIIEKYVVIGANCVVLPGVRLEEGVAIGANSLVNKSCKEWGIYGGSPIKLLKERSKDLLSLL
;
A
#
# COMPACT_ATOMS: atom_id res chain seq x y z
N MET A 1 8.78 -24.78 -1.69
CA MET A 1 7.88 -23.80 -2.33
C MET A 1 8.14 -22.43 -1.69
N SER A 2 8.17 -21.38 -2.48
CA SER A 2 8.44 -20.00 -1.98
C SER A 2 7.22 -19.32 -1.34
N PHE A 3 6.00 -19.84 -1.54
CA PHE A 3 4.78 -19.32 -0.96
C PHE A 3 4.31 -20.14 0.25
N TYR A 4 3.60 -19.49 1.16
CA TYR A 4 2.93 -20.15 2.28
C TYR A 4 1.81 -21.07 1.78
N SER A 5 1.62 -22.22 2.43
CA SER A 5 0.42 -23.05 2.25
C SER A 5 -0.78 -22.41 2.96
N THR A 6 -2.00 -22.88 2.64
CA THR A 6 -3.22 -22.40 3.34
C THR A 6 -3.16 -22.64 4.85
N GLU A 7 -2.65 -23.81 5.27
CA GLU A 7 -2.49 -24.14 6.69
C GLU A 7 -1.52 -23.18 7.39
N GLU A 8 -0.41 -22.84 6.75
CA GLU A 8 0.55 -21.88 7.29
C GLU A 8 -0.02 -20.46 7.35
N LEU A 9 -0.85 -20.07 6.39
CA LEU A 9 -1.56 -18.77 6.41
C LEU A 9 -2.53 -18.69 7.61
N GLN A 10 -3.19 -19.78 7.98
CA GLN A 10 -4.02 -19.84 9.19
C GLN A 10 -3.19 -19.57 10.45
N ASN A 11 -1.96 -20.12 10.50
CA ASN A 11 -1.06 -19.97 11.64
C ASN A 11 -0.42 -18.56 11.74
N ILE A 12 -0.36 -17.78 10.65
CA ILE A 12 0.09 -16.38 10.67
C ILE A 12 -0.86 -15.52 11.50
N GLY A 13 -2.16 -15.85 11.53
CA GLY A 13 -3.14 -15.18 12.37
C GLY A 13 -3.66 -13.87 11.81
N PHE A 14 -3.91 -13.81 10.50
CA PHE A 14 -4.64 -12.68 9.88
C PHE A 14 -6.03 -12.51 10.51
N LYS A 15 -6.53 -11.28 10.55
CA LYS A 15 -7.89 -10.99 11.04
C LYS A 15 -8.94 -11.74 10.21
N LEU A 16 -8.83 -11.67 8.91
CA LEU A 16 -9.60 -12.42 7.92
C LEU A 16 -8.73 -12.61 6.67
N PHE A 17 -8.91 -13.70 5.96
CA PHE A 17 -8.33 -13.88 4.64
C PHE A 17 -9.22 -14.77 3.76
N GLY A 18 -9.20 -14.51 2.46
CA GLY A 18 -9.96 -15.21 1.45
C GLY A 18 -9.22 -16.38 0.83
N MET A 19 -9.56 -16.69 -0.41
CA MET A 19 -8.99 -17.82 -1.16
C MET A 19 -7.96 -17.38 -2.18
N ASN A 20 -7.15 -18.34 -2.66
CA ASN A 20 -6.15 -18.15 -3.71
C ASN A 20 -5.13 -17.06 -3.36
N LEU A 21 -4.48 -17.21 -2.20
CA LEU A 21 -3.43 -16.31 -1.74
C LEU A 21 -2.06 -16.88 -2.03
N LEU A 22 -1.22 -16.11 -2.72
CA LEU A 22 0.18 -16.42 -2.98
C LEU A 22 1.06 -15.43 -2.21
N ILE A 23 1.35 -15.72 -0.95
CA ILE A 23 2.16 -14.86 -0.08
C ILE A 23 3.54 -15.47 0.08
N SER A 24 4.59 -14.75 -0.32
CA SER A 24 5.97 -15.21 -0.20
C SER A 24 6.40 -15.38 1.25
N ARG A 25 7.11 -16.47 1.54
CA ARG A 25 7.77 -16.74 2.84
C ARG A 25 8.87 -15.74 3.17
N PHE A 26 9.38 -15.03 2.19
CA PHE A 26 10.39 -13.98 2.35
C PHE A 26 9.77 -12.60 2.61
N SER A 27 8.45 -12.50 2.66
CA SER A 27 7.77 -11.28 3.13
C SER A 27 7.74 -11.20 4.65
N ARG A 28 7.61 -9.98 5.21
CA ARG A 28 7.47 -9.73 6.64
C ARG A 28 6.11 -9.14 6.94
N ILE A 29 5.41 -9.76 7.89
CA ILE A 29 4.06 -9.37 8.26
C ILE A 29 4.04 -9.04 9.75
N TYR A 30 3.71 -7.79 10.08
CA TYR A 30 3.62 -7.29 11.45
C TYR A 30 2.16 -6.99 11.80
N ASN A 31 1.73 -7.43 12.98
CA ASN A 31 0.36 -7.32 13.49
C ASN A 31 -0.70 -7.93 12.53
N PRO A 32 -0.54 -9.18 12.09
CA PRO A 32 -1.45 -9.82 11.13
C PRO A 32 -2.91 -9.82 11.59
N LYS A 33 -3.16 -9.87 12.89
CA LYS A 33 -4.51 -9.80 13.50
C LYS A 33 -5.29 -8.52 13.14
N ASN A 34 -4.65 -7.52 12.58
CA ASN A 34 -5.28 -6.27 12.12
C ASN A 34 -5.36 -6.20 10.59
N ILE A 35 -4.89 -7.22 9.86
CA ILE A 35 -4.86 -7.28 8.41
C ILE A 35 -6.03 -8.12 7.90
N VAL A 36 -6.75 -7.57 6.93
CA VAL A 36 -7.80 -8.26 6.17
C VAL A 36 -7.33 -8.43 4.73
N LEU A 37 -7.37 -9.66 4.24
CA LEU A 37 -7.04 -10.01 2.85
C LEU A 37 -8.26 -10.61 2.17
N GLY A 38 -8.61 -10.11 0.99
CA GLY A 38 -9.62 -10.68 0.12
C GLY A 38 -9.13 -11.92 -0.64
N ASN A 39 -9.62 -12.11 -1.85
CA ASN A 39 -9.32 -13.25 -2.69
C ASN A 39 -8.32 -12.90 -3.82
N ASN A 40 -7.64 -13.90 -4.37
CA ASN A 40 -6.75 -13.73 -5.52
C ASN A 40 -5.67 -12.66 -5.27
N ILE A 41 -4.96 -12.76 -4.17
CA ILE A 41 -3.90 -11.82 -3.81
C ILE A 41 -2.53 -12.49 -3.96
N ARG A 42 -1.62 -11.78 -4.63
CA ARG A 42 -0.21 -12.18 -4.69
C ARG A 42 0.66 -11.12 -4.01
N ILE A 43 1.52 -11.57 -3.10
CA ILE A 43 2.53 -10.78 -2.39
C ILE A 43 3.87 -11.45 -2.61
N ASP A 44 4.76 -10.75 -3.34
CA ASP A 44 6.06 -11.28 -3.71
C ASP A 44 7.11 -11.14 -2.60
N ASP A 45 8.35 -11.51 -2.92
CA ASP A 45 9.47 -11.55 -1.97
C ASP A 45 9.83 -10.17 -1.42
N PHE A 46 10.33 -10.16 -0.18
CA PHE A 46 10.86 -8.98 0.51
C PHE A 46 9.85 -7.86 0.73
N CYS A 47 8.56 -8.15 0.64
CA CYS A 47 7.52 -7.22 1.02
C CYS A 47 7.43 -7.05 2.53
N ILE A 48 7.03 -5.85 2.99
CA ILE A 48 6.71 -5.56 4.39
C ILE A 48 5.26 -5.11 4.46
N LEU A 49 4.45 -5.82 5.24
CA LEU A 49 3.10 -5.41 5.63
C LEU A 49 3.11 -5.14 7.14
N SER A 50 2.96 -3.90 7.52
CA SER A 50 2.99 -3.48 8.93
C SER A 50 1.70 -2.75 9.28
N ALA A 51 0.76 -3.45 9.91
CA ALA A 51 -0.51 -2.89 10.35
C ALA A 51 -0.39 -2.21 11.72
N GLY A 52 -1.14 -1.11 11.89
CA GLY A 52 -1.45 -0.52 13.19
C GLY A 52 -2.80 -1.00 13.72
N ASN A 53 -3.49 -0.14 14.46
CA ASN A 53 -4.85 -0.40 14.94
C ASN A 53 -5.94 0.06 13.96
N GLU A 54 -5.56 0.85 12.96
CA GLU A 54 -6.46 1.33 11.91
C GLU A 54 -6.68 0.25 10.84
N ALA A 55 -7.67 0.46 9.97
CA ALA A 55 -7.99 -0.49 8.90
C ALA A 55 -6.81 -0.77 7.99
N PHE A 56 -6.44 -2.06 7.85
CA PHE A 56 -5.45 -2.54 6.89
C PHE A 56 -6.11 -3.62 6.03
N ILE A 57 -6.56 -3.22 4.84
CA ILE A 57 -7.41 -4.05 3.98
C ILE A 57 -6.83 -4.11 2.58
N LEU A 58 -6.63 -5.31 2.08
CA LEU A 58 -6.44 -5.61 0.67
C LEU A 58 -7.68 -6.37 0.18
N GLU A 59 -8.41 -5.78 -0.78
CA GLU A 59 -9.58 -6.43 -1.39
C GLU A 59 -9.15 -7.54 -2.36
N ASP A 60 -9.90 -7.79 -3.44
CA ASP A 60 -9.68 -8.90 -4.36
C ASP A 60 -8.79 -8.53 -5.55
N ASN A 61 -8.13 -9.54 -6.14
CA ASN A 61 -7.36 -9.41 -7.38
C ASN A 61 -6.24 -8.34 -7.29
N ILE A 62 -5.40 -8.46 -6.27
CA ILE A 62 -4.34 -7.50 -5.98
C ILE A 62 -2.97 -8.18 -6.13
N HIS A 63 -2.04 -7.45 -6.74
CA HIS A 63 -0.64 -7.83 -6.78
C HIS A 63 0.24 -6.80 -6.06
N ILE A 64 0.99 -7.26 -5.08
CA ILE A 64 2.02 -6.52 -4.36
C ILE A 64 3.37 -7.10 -4.78
N SER A 65 4.07 -6.40 -5.67
CA SER A 65 5.34 -6.88 -6.25
C SER A 65 6.49 -6.81 -5.24
N ALA A 66 7.60 -7.45 -5.57
CA ALA A 66 8.75 -7.61 -4.68
C ALA A 66 9.27 -6.27 -4.10
N GLY A 67 9.63 -6.30 -2.81
CA GLY A 67 10.21 -5.16 -2.12
C GLY A 67 9.25 -3.98 -1.86
N VAL A 68 7.94 -4.20 -1.96
CA VAL A 68 6.93 -3.21 -1.60
C VAL A 68 6.79 -3.15 -0.08
N TYR A 69 6.80 -1.94 0.50
CA TYR A 69 6.59 -1.71 1.92
C TYR A 69 5.27 -0.96 2.15
N LEU A 70 4.38 -1.57 2.93
CA LEU A 70 3.10 -1.01 3.34
C LEU A 70 3.14 -0.71 4.85
N TYR A 71 3.50 0.52 5.22
CA TYR A 71 3.53 0.99 6.61
C TYR A 71 2.18 1.59 6.98
N GLY A 72 1.30 0.74 7.50
CA GLY A 72 -0.12 0.99 7.67
C GLY A 72 -0.56 1.40 9.08
N THR A 73 0.30 2.01 9.89
CA THR A 73 -0.09 2.47 11.25
C THR A 73 -1.24 3.46 11.24
N GLY A 74 -1.39 4.27 10.19
CA GLY A 74 -2.50 5.21 9.96
C GLY A 74 -3.65 4.66 9.12
N GLY A 75 -3.60 3.38 8.74
CA GLY A 75 -4.55 2.71 7.87
C GLY A 75 -4.10 2.68 6.40
N ILE A 76 -4.33 1.55 5.75
CA ILE A 76 -4.14 1.35 4.31
C ILE A 76 -5.32 0.53 3.79
N ILE A 77 -6.00 1.04 2.77
CA ILE A 77 -7.06 0.32 2.06
C ILE A 77 -6.67 0.28 0.59
N ILE A 78 -6.51 -0.93 0.05
CA ILE A 78 -6.24 -1.18 -1.36
C ILE A 78 -7.43 -1.94 -1.92
N LYS A 79 -8.11 -1.31 -2.89
CA LYS A 79 -9.30 -1.88 -3.51
C LYS A 79 -8.95 -2.75 -4.72
N SER A 80 -9.93 -3.53 -5.13
CA SER A 80 -9.80 -4.61 -6.10
C SER A 80 -9.19 -4.18 -7.43
N TYR A 81 -8.49 -5.13 -8.08
CA TYR A 81 -7.82 -4.95 -9.37
C TYR A 81 -6.68 -3.92 -9.37
N SER A 82 -6.07 -3.70 -8.22
CA SER A 82 -4.94 -2.77 -8.08
C SER A 82 -3.61 -3.52 -8.11
N ASN A 83 -2.58 -2.86 -8.65
CA ASN A 83 -1.23 -3.40 -8.72
C ASN A 83 -0.21 -2.38 -8.19
N ILE A 84 0.66 -2.83 -7.28
CA ILE A 84 1.75 -2.02 -6.74
C ILE A 84 3.07 -2.64 -7.16
N SER A 85 3.81 -1.93 -8.01
CA SER A 85 5.05 -2.42 -8.59
C SER A 85 6.23 -2.35 -7.62
N SER A 86 7.26 -3.11 -7.95
CA SER A 86 8.42 -3.39 -7.09
C SER A 86 9.08 -2.15 -6.49
N GLY A 87 9.51 -2.29 -5.24
CA GLY A 87 10.27 -1.26 -4.54
C GLY A 87 9.45 -0.06 -4.05
N THR A 88 8.15 -0.01 -4.32
CA THR A 88 7.26 1.08 -3.87
C THR A 88 7.07 1.06 -2.35
N LYS A 89 7.04 2.25 -1.74
CA LYS A 89 6.81 2.43 -0.30
C LYS A 89 5.55 3.26 -0.07
N VAL A 90 4.67 2.76 0.79
CA VAL A 90 3.39 3.39 1.14
C VAL A 90 3.40 3.68 2.63
N PHE A 91 3.40 4.96 2.99
CA PHE A 91 3.48 5.40 4.38
C PHE A 91 2.18 6.09 4.80
N SER A 92 1.39 5.48 5.67
CA SER A 92 0.24 6.12 6.31
C SER A 92 0.61 6.86 7.61
N VAL A 93 1.88 6.85 7.96
CA VAL A 93 2.47 7.54 9.10
C VAL A 93 3.83 8.10 8.72
N SER A 94 4.16 9.28 9.22
CA SER A 94 5.48 9.91 9.08
C SER A 94 5.76 10.80 10.28
N ASP A 95 7.03 10.98 10.64
CA ASP A 95 7.41 12.08 11.52
C ASP A 95 7.18 13.44 10.80
N THR A 96 7.09 14.54 11.55
CA THR A 96 7.10 15.90 10.99
C THR A 96 8.55 16.32 10.70
N PHE A 97 8.72 17.02 9.58
CA PHE A 97 10.06 17.48 9.12
C PHE A 97 10.27 18.99 9.28
N ASP A 98 9.39 19.65 10.05
CA ASP A 98 9.37 21.11 10.21
C ASP A 98 10.36 21.63 11.28
N GLY A 99 11.05 20.73 11.99
CA GLY A 99 12.02 21.08 13.02
C GLY A 99 11.41 21.52 14.36
N THR A 100 10.09 21.42 14.53
CA THR A 100 9.40 21.81 15.78
C THR A 100 9.42 20.73 16.86
N CYS A 101 9.87 19.52 16.53
CA CYS A 101 9.96 18.37 17.44
C CYS A 101 11.11 17.44 17.02
N LEU A 102 11.44 16.49 17.90
CA LEU A 102 12.38 15.43 17.59
C LEU A 102 11.72 14.33 16.74
N VAL A 103 12.52 13.51 16.08
CA VAL A 103 12.06 12.43 15.20
C VAL A 103 12.66 11.09 15.58
N GLY A 104 11.97 10.02 15.20
CA GLY A 104 12.44 8.65 15.36
C GLY A 104 11.86 7.92 16.57
N PRO A 105 11.74 6.58 16.49
CA PRO A 105 11.02 5.76 17.48
C PRO A 105 11.71 5.62 18.82
N MET A 106 12.98 6.01 18.93
CA MET A 106 13.78 5.94 20.18
C MET A 106 13.71 7.24 20.98
N VAL A 107 12.99 8.24 20.51
CA VAL A 107 12.75 9.49 21.24
C VAL A 107 11.46 9.39 22.03
N ASP A 108 11.42 9.97 23.22
CA ASP A 108 10.23 10.01 24.07
C ASP A 108 9.02 10.58 23.31
N GLU A 109 7.85 9.95 23.49
CA GLU A 109 6.66 10.24 22.70
C GLU A 109 6.22 11.72 22.82
N HIS A 110 6.37 12.32 24.01
CA HIS A 110 6.01 13.72 24.25
C HIS A 110 6.91 14.74 23.53
N LEU A 111 8.08 14.33 23.06
CA LEU A 111 9.00 15.16 22.27
C LEU A 111 8.82 14.98 20.75
N ARG A 112 7.89 14.13 20.34
CA ARG A 112 7.65 13.77 18.94
C ARG A 112 6.29 14.24 18.48
N LYS A 113 6.22 14.52 17.18
CA LYS A 113 4.95 14.74 16.49
C LYS A 113 4.92 13.92 15.22
N ILE A 114 3.93 13.06 15.10
CA ILE A 114 3.72 12.24 13.91
C ILE A 114 2.50 12.70 13.14
N VAL A 115 2.59 12.65 11.82
CA VAL A 115 1.48 12.76 10.88
C VAL A 115 0.95 11.37 10.64
N LYS A 116 -0.31 11.11 10.99
CA LYS A 116 -0.97 9.83 10.82
C LYS A 116 -2.27 10.05 10.05
N SER A 117 -2.36 9.48 8.84
CA SER A 117 -3.53 9.63 8.00
C SER A 117 -3.66 8.45 7.04
N PRO A 118 -4.87 7.90 6.83
CA PRO A 118 -5.06 6.72 6.01
C PRO A 118 -4.70 6.97 4.54
N ILE A 119 -4.23 5.90 3.89
CA ILE A 119 -4.05 5.86 2.45
C ILE A 119 -5.15 5.00 1.85
N ILE A 120 -5.79 5.52 0.81
CA ILE A 120 -6.84 4.84 0.08
C ILE A 120 -6.43 4.72 -1.38
N ILE A 121 -6.30 3.50 -1.84
CA ILE A 121 -6.01 3.14 -3.23
C ILE A 121 -7.29 2.52 -3.79
N GLU A 122 -7.98 3.26 -4.66
CA GLU A 122 -9.25 2.82 -5.24
C GLU A 122 -9.05 1.73 -6.29
N LYS A 123 -10.15 1.21 -6.87
CA LYS A 123 -10.12 0.14 -7.88
C LYS A 123 -9.31 0.54 -9.11
N TYR A 124 -8.71 -0.48 -9.75
CA TYR A 124 -7.98 -0.35 -11.03
C TYR A 124 -6.75 0.57 -10.98
N VAL A 125 -6.28 0.92 -9.79
CA VAL A 125 -5.07 1.73 -9.63
C VAL A 125 -3.83 0.89 -9.94
N VAL A 126 -2.89 1.48 -10.68
CA VAL A 126 -1.56 0.93 -10.88
C VAL A 126 -0.51 1.92 -10.41
N ILE A 127 0.41 1.45 -9.56
CA ILE A 127 1.55 2.25 -9.09
C ILE A 127 2.82 1.64 -9.65
N GLY A 128 3.56 2.44 -10.42
CA GLY A 128 4.84 2.07 -11.00
C GLY A 128 5.93 1.83 -9.95
N ALA A 129 7.03 1.24 -10.37
CA ALA A 129 8.12 0.86 -9.48
C ALA A 129 8.78 2.05 -8.77
N ASN A 130 9.31 1.79 -7.56
CA ASN A 130 10.07 2.75 -6.76
C ASN A 130 9.34 4.06 -6.44
N CYS A 131 8.02 4.04 -6.36
CA CYS A 131 7.24 5.19 -5.92
C CYS A 131 7.23 5.32 -4.40
N VAL A 132 7.01 6.55 -3.90
CA VAL A 132 6.76 6.83 -2.50
C VAL A 132 5.41 7.50 -2.37
N VAL A 133 4.51 6.91 -1.57
CA VAL A 133 3.17 7.44 -1.28
C VAL A 133 3.13 7.93 0.16
N LEU A 134 2.79 9.20 0.35
CA LEU A 134 2.81 9.88 1.66
C LEU A 134 1.45 9.80 2.39
N PRO A 135 1.42 10.02 3.72
CA PRO A 135 0.21 9.93 4.51
C PRO A 135 -0.94 10.80 3.98
N GLY A 136 -2.16 10.27 4.06
CA GLY A 136 -3.40 10.97 3.68
C GLY A 136 -3.70 11.01 2.17
N VAL A 137 -2.87 10.37 1.36
CA VAL A 137 -3.11 10.30 -0.08
C VAL A 137 -4.29 9.37 -0.40
N ARG A 138 -5.17 9.85 -1.29
CA ARG A 138 -6.16 9.04 -1.98
C ARG A 138 -5.83 8.99 -3.48
N LEU A 139 -5.66 7.79 -4.00
CA LEU A 139 -5.61 7.53 -5.43
C LEU A 139 -7.01 7.11 -5.87
N GLU A 140 -7.70 7.97 -6.59
CA GLU A 140 -9.06 7.70 -7.05
C GLU A 140 -9.07 6.60 -8.13
N GLU A 141 -10.26 6.12 -8.50
CA GLU A 141 -10.42 4.98 -9.40
C GLU A 141 -9.66 5.13 -10.72
N GLY A 142 -9.00 4.04 -11.13
CA GLY A 142 -8.28 4.00 -12.40
C GLY A 142 -7.02 4.87 -12.48
N VAL A 143 -6.53 5.45 -11.39
CA VAL A 143 -5.28 6.22 -11.40
C VAL A 143 -4.09 5.35 -11.79
N ALA A 144 -3.21 5.87 -12.63
CA ALA A 144 -1.92 5.27 -12.95
C ALA A 144 -0.77 6.19 -12.52
N ILE A 145 0.16 5.67 -11.74
CA ILE A 145 1.35 6.40 -11.27
C ILE A 145 2.58 5.86 -12.01
N GLY A 146 3.30 6.73 -12.70
CA GLY A 146 4.58 6.39 -13.34
C GLY A 146 5.66 6.08 -12.29
N ALA A 147 6.63 5.25 -12.67
CA ALA A 147 7.74 4.85 -11.80
C ALA A 147 8.53 6.05 -11.25
N ASN A 148 9.22 5.85 -10.11
CA ASN A 148 10.05 6.86 -9.45
C ASN A 148 9.31 8.18 -9.09
N SER A 149 8.02 8.08 -8.73
CA SER A 149 7.20 9.24 -8.38
C SER A 149 7.07 9.44 -6.88
N LEU A 150 7.04 10.73 -6.46
CA LEU A 150 6.68 11.13 -5.10
C LEU A 150 5.21 11.55 -5.07
N VAL A 151 4.35 10.68 -4.52
CA VAL A 151 2.91 10.89 -4.42
C VAL A 151 2.61 11.58 -3.09
N ASN A 152 2.66 12.89 -3.10
CA ASN A 152 2.51 13.77 -1.94
C ASN A 152 1.13 14.46 -1.86
N LYS A 153 0.21 14.12 -2.75
CA LYS A 153 -1.18 14.60 -2.80
C LYS A 153 -2.07 13.60 -3.50
N SER A 154 -3.38 13.67 -3.23
CA SER A 154 -4.38 12.83 -3.88
C SER A 154 -4.46 13.07 -5.39
N CYS A 155 -4.74 12.00 -6.14
CA CYS A 155 -4.82 12.00 -7.59
C CYS A 155 -6.24 11.67 -8.02
N LYS A 156 -6.78 12.47 -8.97
CA LYS A 156 -8.12 12.31 -9.50
C LYS A 156 -8.23 11.13 -10.43
N GLU A 157 -9.42 10.55 -10.47
CA GLU A 157 -9.76 9.36 -11.25
C GLU A 157 -9.28 9.41 -12.70
N TRP A 158 -8.91 8.24 -13.21
CA TRP A 158 -8.54 8.01 -14.61
C TRP A 158 -7.45 8.95 -15.15
N GLY A 159 -6.61 9.45 -14.24
CA GLY A 159 -5.41 10.21 -14.62
C GLY A 159 -4.15 9.34 -14.64
N ILE A 160 -3.22 9.65 -15.55
CA ILE A 160 -1.85 9.16 -15.52
C ILE A 160 -0.98 10.26 -14.92
N TYR A 161 -0.35 9.95 -13.82
CA TYR A 161 0.48 10.89 -13.05
C TYR A 161 1.93 10.44 -13.01
N GLY A 162 2.85 11.36 -12.77
CA GLY A 162 4.27 11.04 -12.61
C GLY A 162 5.08 12.20 -12.07
N GLY A 163 6.29 11.89 -11.65
CA GLY A 163 7.28 12.87 -11.20
C GLY A 163 7.40 13.08 -9.69
N SER A 164 8.37 13.90 -9.32
CA SER A 164 8.65 14.29 -7.93
C SER A 164 8.81 15.81 -7.84
N PRO A 165 7.79 16.51 -7.29
CA PRO A 165 6.49 16.03 -6.82
C PRO A 165 5.56 15.57 -7.94
N ILE A 166 4.50 14.81 -7.58
CA ILE A 166 3.56 14.23 -8.53
C ILE A 166 2.79 15.27 -9.34
N LYS A 167 2.65 15.05 -10.66
CA LYS A 167 1.86 15.89 -11.57
C LYS A 167 1.01 15.03 -12.50
N LEU A 168 -0.17 15.53 -12.89
CA LEU A 168 -0.96 14.92 -13.97
C LEU A 168 -0.20 15.06 -15.30
N LEU A 169 -0.06 13.96 -16.02
CA LEU A 169 0.58 13.90 -17.33
C LEU A 169 -0.44 13.85 -18.46
N LYS A 170 -1.46 13.00 -18.33
CA LYS A 170 -2.56 12.85 -19.30
C LYS A 170 -3.70 12.02 -18.71
N GLU A 171 -4.80 11.93 -19.41
CA GLU A 171 -5.89 11.00 -19.08
C GLU A 171 -5.52 9.55 -19.43
N ARG A 172 -6.08 8.61 -18.69
CA ARG A 172 -5.96 7.16 -18.90
C ARG A 172 -7.22 6.64 -19.59
N SER A 173 -7.06 5.75 -20.58
CA SER A 173 -8.19 5.04 -21.18
C SER A 173 -8.97 4.24 -20.14
N LYS A 174 -10.29 4.14 -20.36
CA LYS A 174 -11.23 3.31 -19.58
C LYS A 174 -11.54 1.97 -20.25
N ASP A 175 -10.86 1.61 -21.34
CA ASP A 175 -11.18 0.41 -22.14
C ASP A 175 -11.08 -0.88 -21.33
N LEU A 176 -10.26 -0.89 -20.26
CA LEU A 176 -10.15 -2.03 -19.35
C LEU A 176 -11.50 -2.41 -18.68
N LEU A 177 -12.44 -1.45 -18.56
CA LEU A 177 -13.76 -1.72 -17.97
C LEU A 177 -14.63 -2.63 -18.86
N SER A 178 -14.33 -2.72 -20.16
CA SER A 178 -15.00 -3.61 -21.09
C SER A 178 -14.51 -5.07 -21.01
N LEU A 179 -13.45 -5.35 -20.24
CA LEU A 179 -12.87 -6.67 -20.06
C LEU A 179 -13.47 -7.43 -18.87
N LEU A 180 -14.31 -6.78 -18.07
CA LEU A 180 -14.95 -7.30 -16.86
C LEU A 180 -16.46 -7.50 -17.09
#